data_c14d992a73d33aad8e8c248f70e65b82
#
_entry.id   c14d992a73d33aad8e8c248f70e65b82
#
_cell.length_a   1.000
_cell.length_b   1.000
_cell.length_c   1.000
_cell.angle_alpha   90.00
_cell.angle_beta   90.00
_cell.angle_gamma   90.00
#
_symmetry.space_group_name_H-M   'P 1'
#
loop_
_entity.id
_entity.type
_entity.pdbx_description
1 polymer ?
#
loop_
_entity_poly.entity_id
_entity_poly.type
_entity_poly.pdbx_seq_one_letter_code
_entity_poly.pdbx_strand_id
1 'polypeptide(L)'
;IWVKNGDRVRKGQKLAELDKFKLDNQLSQSEDALKKSELELRDVLISQGYPADDISQVPEETMKLAKVKSGYDQSKSQYEMSKYNAEHATLTAPFDGVVANLFSKPYNLASTSDVFCTVIDMQGMEVDFTVLESELPLIKNGDKVVIKPYSDAATVHEGSISEINPLVDDKGMVKVKARVNGAGKLFSGMNVRVSVHRSLGEQLVIPKSAVVLRSGKQVVFTLKDGKMAQWNYIHTALENADSYSVADGLTEGDTVIVSGNINLAHEAPVTIIE
;
A
#
# COMPACT_ATOMS: atom_id res chain seq x y z
N ILE A 1 -25.84 7.66 -11.98
CA ILE A 1 -24.47 7.92 -11.55
C ILE A 1 -24.47 9.19 -10.72
N TRP A 2 -23.95 9.14 -9.48
CA TRP A 2 -23.96 10.25 -8.52
C TRP A 2 -22.58 10.82 -8.21
N VAL A 3 -21.53 10.26 -8.82
CA VAL A 3 -20.14 10.64 -8.56
C VAL A 3 -19.41 10.96 -9.84
N LYS A 4 -18.27 11.66 -9.71
CA LYS A 4 -17.35 12.02 -10.79
C LYS A 4 -15.93 11.59 -10.42
N ASN A 5 -15.03 11.53 -11.41
CA ASN A 5 -13.61 11.34 -11.17
C ASN A 5 -13.08 12.46 -10.26
N GLY A 6 -12.36 12.08 -9.20
CA GLY A 6 -11.83 12.99 -8.18
C GLY A 6 -12.74 13.21 -6.97
N ASP A 7 -13.98 12.73 -6.99
CA ASP A 7 -14.88 12.85 -5.84
C ASP A 7 -14.42 11.96 -4.69
N ARG A 8 -14.46 12.50 -3.47
CA ARG A 8 -14.27 11.74 -2.25
C ARG A 8 -15.56 11.05 -1.85
N VAL A 9 -15.47 9.76 -1.59
CA VAL A 9 -16.59 8.92 -1.19
C VAL A 9 -16.34 8.23 0.14
N ARG A 10 -17.40 7.94 0.89
CA ARG A 10 -17.36 7.19 2.13
C ARG A 10 -17.84 5.76 1.91
N LYS A 11 -17.39 4.85 2.73
CA LYS A 11 -17.89 3.47 2.74
C LYS A 11 -19.41 3.44 2.77
N GLY A 12 -20.04 2.68 1.86
CA GLY A 12 -21.49 2.56 1.70
C GLY A 12 -22.15 3.69 0.90
N GLN A 13 -21.40 4.73 0.51
CA GLN A 13 -21.97 5.80 -0.33
C GLN A 13 -22.32 5.26 -1.71
N LYS A 14 -23.52 5.61 -2.20
CA LYS A 14 -23.98 5.23 -3.55
C LYS A 14 -23.13 5.89 -4.63
N LEU A 15 -22.66 5.09 -5.58
CA LEU A 15 -21.86 5.53 -6.73
C LEU A 15 -22.71 5.56 -8.00
N ALA A 16 -23.45 4.50 -8.23
CA ALA A 16 -24.33 4.35 -9.38
C ALA A 16 -25.47 3.36 -9.09
N GLU A 17 -26.48 3.36 -9.93
CA GLU A 17 -27.60 2.43 -9.84
C GLU A 17 -28.04 2.06 -11.26
N LEU A 18 -28.37 0.80 -11.45
CA LEU A 18 -29.03 0.33 -12.66
C LEU A 18 -30.51 0.74 -12.63
N ASP A 19 -31.14 0.74 -13.80
CA ASP A 19 -32.61 0.83 -13.87
C ASP A 19 -33.21 -0.43 -13.20
N LYS A 20 -33.90 -0.21 -12.10
CA LYS A 20 -34.45 -1.29 -11.25
C LYS A 20 -35.81 -1.79 -11.66
N PHE A 21 -36.47 -1.15 -12.62
CA PHE A 21 -37.86 -1.50 -12.92
C PHE A 21 -38.09 -3.00 -13.16
N LYS A 22 -37.22 -3.64 -13.97
CA LYS A 22 -37.33 -5.06 -14.24
C LYS A 22 -36.99 -5.91 -13.02
N LEU A 23 -36.00 -5.51 -12.25
CA LEU A 23 -35.51 -6.24 -11.07
C LEU A 23 -36.53 -6.17 -9.93
N ASP A 24 -37.14 -5.00 -9.70
CA ASP A 24 -38.16 -4.81 -8.67
C ASP A 24 -39.44 -5.60 -9.02
N ASN A 25 -39.84 -5.60 -10.29
CA ASN A 25 -40.96 -6.44 -10.75
C ASN A 25 -40.66 -7.95 -10.56
N GLN A 26 -39.47 -8.40 -10.90
CA GLN A 26 -39.08 -9.79 -10.72
C GLN A 26 -39.01 -10.19 -9.25
N LEU A 27 -38.54 -9.27 -8.37
CA LEU A 27 -38.55 -9.46 -6.93
C LEU A 27 -40.00 -9.60 -6.41
N SER A 28 -40.91 -8.70 -6.80
CA SER A 28 -42.32 -8.78 -6.42
C SER A 28 -42.97 -10.08 -6.87
N GLN A 29 -42.76 -10.51 -8.11
CA GLN A 29 -43.31 -11.78 -8.63
C GLN A 29 -42.77 -12.99 -7.85
N SER A 30 -41.49 -13.00 -7.51
CA SER A 30 -40.89 -14.10 -6.75
C SER A 30 -41.34 -14.09 -5.28
N GLU A 31 -41.62 -12.92 -4.69
CA GLU A 31 -42.19 -12.79 -3.35
C GLU A 31 -43.62 -13.37 -3.32
N ASP A 32 -44.45 -13.06 -4.32
CA ASP A 32 -45.80 -13.61 -4.41
C ASP A 32 -45.80 -15.12 -4.63
N ALA A 33 -44.86 -15.64 -5.45
CA ALA A 33 -44.70 -17.09 -5.64
C ALA A 33 -44.23 -17.78 -4.33
N LEU A 34 -43.36 -17.14 -3.55
CA LEU A 34 -42.97 -17.67 -2.25
C LEU A 34 -44.16 -17.70 -1.29
N LYS A 35 -44.91 -16.62 -1.15
CA LYS A 35 -46.13 -16.58 -0.31
C LYS A 35 -47.14 -17.65 -0.70
N LYS A 36 -47.32 -17.86 -2.01
CA LYS A 36 -48.21 -18.92 -2.50
C LYS A 36 -47.70 -20.32 -2.07
N SER A 37 -46.42 -20.60 -2.24
CA SER A 37 -45.84 -21.89 -1.85
C SER A 37 -45.81 -22.11 -0.34
N GLU A 38 -45.76 -21.04 0.46
CA GLU A 38 -45.94 -21.11 1.91
C GLU A 38 -47.34 -21.52 2.32
N LEU A 39 -48.36 -21.00 1.65
CA LEU A 39 -49.75 -21.40 1.86
C LEU A 39 -49.97 -22.88 1.45
N GLU A 40 -49.44 -23.27 0.30
CA GLU A 40 -49.50 -24.66 -0.17
C GLU A 40 -48.77 -25.62 0.78
N LEU A 41 -47.64 -25.22 1.36
CA LEU A 41 -46.94 -25.99 2.38
C LEU A 41 -47.81 -26.21 3.63
N ARG A 42 -48.46 -25.14 4.11
CA ARG A 42 -49.40 -25.26 5.22
C ARG A 42 -50.57 -26.18 4.92
N ASP A 43 -51.17 -26.08 3.77
CA ASP A 43 -52.27 -26.96 3.34
C ASP A 43 -51.83 -28.43 3.28
N VAL A 44 -50.64 -28.73 2.75
CA VAL A 44 -50.06 -30.08 2.77
C VAL A 44 -49.89 -30.59 4.20
N LEU A 45 -49.37 -29.77 5.12
CA LEU A 45 -49.19 -30.18 6.52
C LEU A 45 -50.52 -30.41 7.25
N ILE A 46 -51.51 -29.54 7.05
CA ILE A 46 -52.87 -29.69 7.61
C ILE A 46 -53.51 -31.01 7.12
N SER A 47 -53.37 -31.29 5.81
CA SER A 47 -53.90 -32.54 5.24
C SER A 47 -53.28 -33.81 5.82
N GLN A 48 -52.09 -33.68 6.44
CA GLN A 48 -51.39 -34.77 7.12
C GLN A 48 -51.64 -34.81 8.66
N GLY A 49 -52.53 -33.91 9.14
CA GLY A 49 -52.95 -33.86 10.58
C GLY A 49 -52.08 -32.98 11.47
N TYR A 50 -51.21 -32.15 10.89
CA TYR A 50 -50.40 -31.21 11.65
C TYR A 50 -51.07 -29.84 11.74
N PRO A 51 -51.07 -29.17 12.91
CA PRO A 51 -51.68 -27.84 13.03
C PRO A 51 -50.94 -26.78 12.22
N ALA A 52 -51.67 -25.82 11.64
CA ALA A 52 -51.10 -24.77 10.78
C ALA A 52 -50.18 -23.81 11.56
N ASP A 53 -50.39 -23.66 12.87
CA ASP A 53 -49.74 -22.66 13.74
C ASP A 53 -48.49 -23.18 14.46
N ASP A 54 -48.29 -24.51 14.46
CA ASP A 54 -47.13 -25.12 15.12
C ASP A 54 -46.47 -26.19 14.26
N ILE A 55 -45.51 -25.74 13.48
CA ILE A 55 -44.69 -26.61 12.61
C ILE A 55 -43.51 -27.25 13.34
N SER A 56 -43.26 -26.92 14.61
CA SER A 56 -42.14 -27.45 15.39
C SER A 56 -42.26 -28.93 15.70
N GLN A 57 -43.49 -29.46 15.71
CA GLN A 57 -43.79 -30.87 15.99
C GLN A 57 -43.81 -31.75 14.73
N VAL A 58 -43.58 -31.18 13.55
CA VAL A 58 -43.59 -31.91 12.28
C VAL A 58 -42.28 -32.73 12.15
N PRO A 59 -42.34 -34.04 12.00
CA PRO A 59 -41.14 -34.85 11.73
C PRO A 59 -40.37 -34.37 10.50
N GLU A 60 -39.06 -34.43 10.55
CA GLU A 60 -38.17 -33.88 9.50
C GLU A 60 -38.50 -34.47 8.10
N GLU A 61 -38.72 -35.77 7.98
CA GLU A 61 -39.09 -36.44 6.75
C GLU A 61 -40.43 -35.92 6.21
N THR A 62 -41.41 -35.71 7.06
CA THR A 62 -42.73 -35.19 6.69
C THR A 62 -42.59 -33.76 6.18
N MET A 63 -41.84 -32.92 6.89
CA MET A 63 -41.55 -31.54 6.49
C MET A 63 -40.84 -31.49 5.13
N LYS A 64 -39.86 -32.37 4.89
CA LYS A 64 -39.14 -32.46 3.61
C LYS A 64 -40.05 -32.82 2.46
N LEU A 65 -40.94 -33.80 2.65
CA LEU A 65 -41.93 -34.19 1.65
C LEU A 65 -42.94 -33.04 1.38
N ALA A 66 -43.39 -32.37 2.43
CA ALA A 66 -44.30 -31.23 2.29
C ALA A 66 -43.68 -30.07 1.54
N LYS A 67 -42.43 -29.73 1.79
CA LYS A 67 -41.66 -28.69 1.07
C LYS A 67 -41.49 -29.02 -0.41
N VAL A 68 -41.20 -30.30 -0.73
CA VAL A 68 -41.09 -30.74 -2.11
C VAL A 68 -42.44 -30.62 -2.83
N LYS A 69 -43.55 -31.07 -2.20
CA LYS A 69 -44.89 -31.00 -2.77
C LYS A 69 -45.39 -29.60 -3.02
N SER A 70 -45.09 -28.67 -2.12
CA SER A 70 -45.49 -27.27 -2.22
C SER A 70 -44.55 -26.41 -3.09
N GLY A 71 -43.37 -26.94 -3.49
CA GLY A 71 -42.35 -26.18 -4.17
C GLY A 71 -41.73 -25.03 -3.37
N TYR A 72 -41.85 -25.09 -2.03
CA TYR A 72 -41.40 -24.04 -1.11
C TYR A 72 -39.91 -23.72 -1.26
N ASP A 73 -39.05 -24.73 -1.24
CA ASP A 73 -37.59 -24.52 -1.33
C ASP A 73 -37.18 -23.89 -2.67
N GLN A 74 -37.88 -24.26 -3.78
CA GLN A 74 -37.63 -23.66 -5.08
C GLN A 74 -38.06 -22.21 -5.12
N SER A 75 -39.27 -21.89 -4.62
CA SER A 75 -39.79 -20.52 -4.59
C SER A 75 -38.91 -19.61 -3.68
N LYS A 76 -38.46 -20.15 -2.53
CA LYS A 76 -37.55 -19.47 -1.62
C LYS A 76 -36.22 -19.14 -2.28
N SER A 77 -35.60 -20.09 -2.95
CA SER A 77 -34.33 -19.86 -3.66
C SER A 77 -34.49 -18.81 -4.77
N GLN A 78 -35.63 -18.84 -5.50
CA GLN A 78 -35.92 -17.87 -6.55
C GLN A 78 -36.11 -16.45 -5.97
N TYR A 79 -36.81 -16.34 -4.83
CA TYR A 79 -36.98 -15.06 -4.12
C TYR A 79 -35.62 -14.51 -3.63
N GLU A 80 -34.80 -15.34 -2.99
CA GLU A 80 -33.47 -14.94 -2.50
C GLU A 80 -32.58 -14.43 -3.66
N MET A 81 -32.62 -15.11 -4.81
CA MET A 81 -31.86 -14.68 -5.99
C MET A 81 -32.39 -13.35 -6.54
N SER A 82 -33.71 -13.17 -6.64
CA SER A 82 -34.33 -11.93 -7.13
C SER A 82 -34.02 -10.76 -6.19
N LYS A 83 -34.08 -11.01 -4.88
CA LYS A 83 -33.70 -10.04 -3.84
C LYS A 83 -32.25 -9.63 -3.96
N TYR A 84 -31.34 -10.59 -4.07
CA TYR A 84 -29.92 -10.36 -4.27
C TYR A 84 -29.68 -9.46 -5.50
N ASN A 85 -30.30 -9.77 -6.63
CA ASN A 85 -30.15 -8.99 -7.87
C ASN A 85 -30.65 -7.56 -7.72
N ALA A 86 -31.79 -7.34 -7.05
CA ALA A 86 -32.36 -6.02 -6.81
C ALA A 86 -31.49 -5.17 -5.86
N GLU A 87 -30.95 -5.78 -4.80
CA GLU A 87 -30.04 -5.12 -3.85
C GLU A 87 -28.71 -4.75 -4.53
N HIS A 88 -28.12 -5.65 -5.33
CA HIS A 88 -26.84 -5.45 -6.03
C HIS A 88 -26.95 -4.60 -7.29
N ALA A 89 -28.15 -4.17 -7.67
CA ALA A 89 -28.35 -3.14 -8.71
C ALA A 89 -27.86 -1.75 -8.31
N THR A 90 -27.57 -1.52 -7.02
CA THR A 90 -26.98 -0.28 -6.51
C THR A 90 -25.51 -0.51 -6.16
N LEU A 91 -24.60 0.15 -6.88
CA LEU A 91 -23.18 0.13 -6.60
C LEU A 91 -22.84 1.12 -5.49
N THR A 92 -22.17 0.65 -4.46
CA THR A 92 -21.72 1.48 -3.33
C THR A 92 -20.20 1.39 -3.16
N ALA A 93 -19.60 2.41 -2.53
CA ALA A 93 -18.18 2.42 -2.22
C ALA A 93 -17.86 1.37 -1.13
N PRO A 94 -16.88 0.47 -1.34
CA PRO A 94 -16.53 -0.57 -0.37
C PRO A 94 -15.75 -0.02 0.83
N PHE A 95 -15.09 1.13 0.68
CA PHE A 95 -14.30 1.84 1.70
C PHE A 95 -14.25 3.34 1.37
N ASP A 96 -13.70 4.13 2.30
CA ASP A 96 -13.48 5.56 2.11
C ASP A 96 -12.36 5.81 1.12
N GLY A 97 -12.60 6.61 0.08
CA GLY A 97 -11.59 6.80 -0.96
C GLY A 97 -11.92 7.90 -1.96
N VAL A 98 -11.21 7.89 -3.08
CA VAL A 98 -11.41 8.82 -4.20
C VAL A 98 -11.75 8.04 -5.46
N VAL A 99 -12.79 8.49 -6.17
CA VAL A 99 -13.24 7.87 -7.42
C VAL A 99 -12.29 8.20 -8.57
N ALA A 100 -11.89 7.19 -9.31
CA ALA A 100 -11.07 7.30 -10.51
C ALA A 100 -11.60 6.36 -11.62
N ASN A 101 -11.15 6.57 -12.85
CA ASN A 101 -11.45 5.72 -14.02
C ASN A 101 -12.96 5.55 -14.29
N LEU A 102 -13.77 6.55 -13.95
CA LEU A 102 -15.18 6.57 -14.28
C LEU A 102 -15.35 7.19 -15.68
N PHE A 103 -15.64 6.35 -16.67
CA PHE A 103 -15.85 6.78 -18.07
C PHE A 103 -17.31 6.65 -18.52
N SER A 104 -18.10 5.84 -17.82
CA SER A 104 -19.51 5.63 -18.11
C SER A 104 -20.33 6.89 -17.87
N LYS A 105 -21.35 7.11 -18.72
CA LYS A 105 -22.29 8.24 -18.58
C LYS A 105 -23.65 7.74 -18.15
N PRO A 106 -24.44 8.58 -17.45
CA PRO A 106 -25.83 8.25 -17.14
C PRO A 106 -26.61 7.86 -18.40
N TYR A 107 -27.54 6.93 -18.25
CA TYR A 107 -28.40 6.39 -19.33
C TYR A 107 -27.70 5.56 -20.42
N ASN A 108 -26.41 5.34 -20.31
CA ASN A 108 -25.71 4.36 -21.17
C ASN A 108 -25.94 2.95 -20.64
N LEU A 109 -25.84 1.98 -21.55
CA LEU A 109 -25.87 0.56 -21.20
C LEU A 109 -24.64 0.24 -20.35
N ALA A 110 -24.86 -0.47 -19.23
CA ALA A 110 -23.75 -0.96 -18.41
C ALA A 110 -23.05 -2.12 -19.11
N SER A 111 -21.73 -2.09 -19.14
CA SER A 111 -20.90 -3.19 -19.63
C SER A 111 -20.61 -4.18 -18.48
N THR A 112 -20.65 -5.48 -18.77
CA THR A 112 -20.28 -6.54 -17.82
C THR A 112 -18.79 -6.91 -17.91
N SER A 113 -18.10 -6.46 -18.96
CA SER A 113 -16.69 -6.75 -19.22
C SER A 113 -15.75 -5.61 -18.82
N ASP A 114 -16.26 -4.40 -18.63
CA ASP A 114 -15.45 -3.22 -18.33
C ASP A 114 -15.56 -2.82 -16.85
N VAL A 115 -14.46 -2.30 -16.32
CA VAL A 115 -14.45 -1.70 -14.98
C VAL A 115 -15.27 -0.42 -15.01
N PHE A 116 -16.30 -0.33 -14.18
CA PHE A 116 -17.16 0.85 -14.09
C PHE A 116 -16.41 2.06 -13.53
N CYS A 117 -15.77 1.90 -12.39
CA CYS A 117 -14.89 2.89 -11.75
C CYS A 117 -13.93 2.21 -10.78
N THR A 118 -12.93 2.94 -10.34
CA THR A 118 -11.99 2.52 -9.30
C THR A 118 -12.16 3.44 -8.10
N VAL A 119 -12.22 2.89 -6.89
CA VAL A 119 -12.13 3.66 -5.65
C VAL A 119 -10.73 3.45 -5.09
N ILE A 120 -9.97 4.53 -4.91
CA ILE A 120 -8.58 4.50 -4.44
C ILE A 120 -8.55 4.92 -2.98
N ASP A 121 -8.00 4.07 -2.11
CA ASP A 121 -7.70 4.43 -0.73
C ASP A 121 -6.51 5.39 -0.71
N MET A 122 -6.74 6.61 -0.21
CA MET A 122 -5.71 7.63 -0.10
C MET A 122 -4.95 7.60 1.23
N GLN A 123 -5.37 6.77 2.19
CA GLN A 123 -4.72 6.68 3.51
C GLN A 123 -3.67 5.57 3.56
N GLY A 124 -3.86 4.51 2.77
CA GLY A 124 -2.99 3.34 2.73
C GLY A 124 -2.02 3.32 1.56
N MET A 125 -1.49 4.48 1.11
CA MET A 125 -0.58 4.50 -0.04
C MET A 125 0.73 3.79 0.28
N GLU A 126 1.11 2.92 -0.65
CA GLU A 126 2.38 2.18 -0.62
C GLU A 126 3.21 2.51 -1.85
N VAL A 127 4.52 2.40 -1.71
CA VAL A 127 5.48 2.54 -2.80
C VAL A 127 6.18 1.22 -2.99
N ASP A 128 6.12 0.70 -4.21
CA ASP A 128 6.84 -0.50 -4.63
C ASP A 128 8.18 -0.09 -5.23
N PHE A 129 9.26 -0.70 -4.76
CA PHE A 129 10.60 -0.52 -5.32
C PHE A 129 11.39 -1.82 -5.24
N THR A 130 12.53 -1.85 -5.90
CA THR A 130 13.41 -3.02 -5.90
C THR A 130 14.77 -2.66 -5.34
N VAL A 131 15.40 -3.62 -4.67
CA VAL A 131 16.77 -3.55 -4.17
C VAL A 131 17.58 -4.73 -4.68
N LEU A 132 18.89 -4.62 -4.73
CA LEU A 132 19.77 -5.75 -5.08
C LEU A 132 19.79 -6.77 -3.92
N GLU A 133 19.93 -8.05 -4.24
CA GLU A 133 20.11 -9.11 -3.24
C GLU A 133 21.26 -8.81 -2.27
N SER A 134 22.36 -8.24 -2.78
CA SER A 134 23.51 -7.82 -1.96
C SER A 134 23.20 -6.71 -0.95
N GLU A 135 22.13 -5.96 -1.14
CA GLU A 135 21.69 -4.87 -0.25
C GLU A 135 20.71 -5.35 0.82
N LEU A 136 20.14 -6.56 0.68
CA LEU A 136 19.18 -7.11 1.64
C LEU A 136 19.66 -7.10 3.10
N PRO A 137 20.93 -7.46 3.39
CA PRO A 137 21.43 -7.42 4.78
C PRO A 137 21.45 -6.01 5.38
N LEU A 138 21.35 -4.98 4.52
CA LEU A 138 21.43 -3.58 4.92
C LEU A 138 20.07 -2.98 5.26
N ILE A 139 18.97 -3.66 4.93
CA ILE A 139 17.60 -3.15 5.12
C ILE A 139 16.75 -4.10 5.97
N LYS A 140 15.78 -3.55 6.67
CA LYS A 140 14.80 -4.32 7.46
C LYS A 140 13.45 -3.65 7.48
N ASN A 141 12.43 -4.40 7.83
CA ASN A 141 11.09 -3.84 8.07
C ASN A 141 11.17 -2.77 9.17
N GLY A 142 10.48 -1.65 8.92
CA GLY A 142 10.48 -0.48 9.78
C GLY A 142 11.58 0.55 9.48
N ASP A 143 12.55 0.27 8.60
CA ASP A 143 13.53 1.28 8.21
C ASP A 143 12.84 2.46 7.53
N LYS A 144 13.31 3.66 7.87
CA LYS A 144 12.77 4.91 7.32
C LYS A 144 13.13 5.06 5.85
N VAL A 145 12.18 5.53 5.07
CA VAL A 145 12.37 5.85 3.66
C VAL A 145 11.96 7.29 3.38
N VAL A 146 12.70 7.92 2.49
CA VAL A 146 12.38 9.23 1.92
C VAL A 146 11.95 9.03 0.48
N ILE A 147 10.77 9.53 0.15
CA ILE A 147 10.10 9.35 -1.13
C ILE A 147 9.96 10.71 -1.80
N LYS A 148 10.52 10.84 -3.00
CA LYS A 148 10.47 12.08 -3.80
C LYS A 148 9.82 11.77 -5.16
N PRO A 149 8.65 12.36 -5.47
CA PRO A 149 8.04 12.23 -6.79
C PRO A 149 8.92 12.88 -7.87
N TYR A 150 9.02 12.26 -9.04
CA TYR A 150 9.72 12.89 -10.17
C TYR A 150 8.99 14.13 -10.69
N SER A 151 7.67 14.21 -10.49
CA SER A 151 6.86 15.37 -10.90
C SER A 151 7.09 16.61 -10.02
N ASP A 152 7.54 16.43 -8.78
CA ASP A 152 7.81 17.51 -7.82
C ASP A 152 8.94 17.07 -6.87
N ALA A 153 10.17 17.24 -7.31
CA ALA A 153 11.35 16.84 -6.54
C ALA A 153 11.56 17.68 -5.26
N ALA A 154 10.87 18.80 -5.12
CA ALA A 154 10.95 19.65 -3.91
C ALA A 154 10.08 19.08 -2.78
N THR A 155 9.01 18.37 -3.11
CA THR A 155 8.14 17.73 -2.12
C THR A 155 8.75 16.41 -1.64
N VAL A 156 8.92 16.30 -0.33
CA VAL A 156 9.46 15.11 0.33
C VAL A 156 8.37 14.46 1.15
N HIS A 157 8.21 13.15 0.93
CA HIS A 157 7.34 12.31 1.76
C HIS A 157 8.19 11.34 2.56
N GLU A 158 7.80 11.10 3.80
CA GLU A 158 8.43 10.11 4.66
C GLU A 158 7.59 8.83 4.69
N GLY A 159 8.25 7.72 4.91
CA GLY A 159 7.62 6.42 5.06
C GLY A 159 8.50 5.44 5.80
N SER A 160 8.05 4.20 5.82
CA SER A 160 8.82 3.09 6.39
C SER A 160 8.62 1.82 5.58
N ILE A 161 9.65 0.99 5.50
CA ILE A 161 9.56 -0.34 4.87
C ILE A 161 8.51 -1.16 5.63
N SER A 162 7.49 -1.60 4.90
CA SER A 162 6.39 -2.42 5.42
C SER A 162 6.53 -3.90 5.08
N GLU A 163 7.14 -4.20 3.93
CA GLU A 163 7.27 -5.58 3.46
C GLU A 163 8.54 -5.74 2.61
N ILE A 164 9.26 -6.84 2.83
CA ILE A 164 10.36 -7.29 1.99
C ILE A 164 9.96 -8.66 1.46
N ASN A 165 9.83 -8.78 0.13
CA ASN A 165 9.46 -10.04 -0.51
C ASN A 165 10.63 -11.03 -0.34
N PRO A 166 10.42 -12.27 0.16
CA PRO A 166 11.48 -13.26 0.34
C PRO A 166 11.96 -13.91 -0.98
N LEU A 167 11.47 -13.45 -2.12
CA LEU A 167 11.82 -13.98 -3.44
C LEU A 167 12.77 -13.02 -4.17
N VAL A 168 13.92 -13.56 -4.60
CA VAL A 168 14.86 -12.89 -5.52
C VAL A 168 14.43 -13.25 -6.94
N ASP A 169 14.30 -12.26 -7.81
CA ASP A 169 13.97 -12.47 -9.21
C ASP A 169 15.18 -12.89 -10.05
N ASP A 170 14.96 -13.22 -11.32
CA ASP A 170 15.99 -13.67 -12.27
C ASP A 170 17.06 -12.60 -12.59
N LYS A 171 16.85 -11.35 -12.15
CA LYS A 171 17.79 -10.22 -12.28
C LYS A 171 18.56 -9.94 -10.98
N GLY A 172 18.38 -10.76 -9.95
CA GLY A 172 18.99 -10.55 -8.64
C GLY A 172 18.36 -9.40 -7.85
N MET A 173 17.09 -9.08 -8.14
CA MET A 173 16.35 -8.00 -7.46
C MET A 173 15.31 -8.56 -6.51
N VAL A 174 15.09 -7.86 -5.41
CA VAL A 174 14.08 -8.15 -4.42
C VAL A 174 13.06 -7.02 -4.37
N LYS A 175 11.78 -7.35 -4.42
CA LYS A 175 10.69 -6.36 -4.29
C LYS A 175 10.51 -5.97 -2.83
N VAL A 176 10.40 -4.68 -2.61
CA VAL A 176 10.20 -4.08 -1.29
C VAL A 176 9.03 -3.11 -1.36
N LYS A 177 8.20 -3.10 -0.31
CA LYS A 177 7.14 -2.11 -0.15
C LYS A 177 7.43 -1.19 1.01
N ALA A 178 7.13 0.07 0.83
CA ALA A 178 7.16 1.05 1.91
C ALA A 178 5.81 1.76 2.02
N ARG A 179 5.32 1.88 3.24
CA ARG A 179 4.11 2.65 3.54
C ARG A 179 4.47 4.12 3.67
N VAL A 180 3.69 4.97 3.00
CA VAL A 180 3.86 6.43 3.02
C VAL A 180 3.09 7.04 4.18
N ASN A 181 3.75 7.89 4.94
CA ASN A 181 3.13 8.65 6.03
C ASN A 181 2.41 9.88 5.47
N GLY A 182 1.11 9.76 5.23
CA GLY A 182 0.32 10.84 4.66
C GLY A 182 0.56 11.02 3.15
N ALA A 183 -0.40 10.58 2.35
CA ALA A 183 -0.28 10.57 0.89
C ALA A 183 -0.12 11.96 0.26
N GLY A 184 -0.59 13.02 0.92
CA GLY A 184 -0.47 14.39 0.42
C GLY A 184 -1.03 14.55 -0.99
N LYS A 185 -0.17 14.94 -1.93
CA LYS A 185 -0.48 15.09 -3.36
C LYS A 185 0.00 13.91 -4.21
N LEU A 186 0.31 12.76 -3.61
CA LEU A 186 0.67 11.56 -4.36
C LEU A 186 -0.56 10.93 -5.00
N PHE A 187 -0.39 10.43 -6.21
CA PHE A 187 -1.41 9.66 -6.92
C PHE A 187 -0.88 8.26 -7.21
N SER A 188 -1.78 7.29 -7.20
CA SER A 188 -1.45 5.93 -7.63
C SER A 188 -0.93 5.92 -9.07
N GLY A 189 0.18 5.20 -9.30
CA GLY A 189 0.85 5.15 -10.59
C GLY A 189 1.92 6.22 -10.81
N MET A 190 2.19 7.11 -9.84
CA MET A 190 3.31 8.04 -9.94
C MET A 190 4.66 7.33 -9.81
N ASN A 191 5.62 7.75 -10.62
CA ASN A 191 7.01 7.36 -10.45
C ASN A 191 7.67 8.21 -9.38
N VAL A 192 8.38 7.55 -8.46
CA VAL A 192 9.04 8.18 -7.32
C VAL A 192 10.48 7.68 -7.19
N ARG A 193 11.33 8.49 -6.57
CA ARG A 193 12.65 8.07 -6.09
C ARG A 193 12.53 7.72 -4.60
N VAL A 194 12.97 6.54 -4.23
CA VAL A 194 13.03 6.07 -2.84
C VAL A 194 14.46 6.07 -2.37
N SER A 195 14.70 6.66 -1.20
CA SER A 195 15.98 6.60 -0.49
C SER A 195 15.76 5.95 0.87
N VAL A 196 16.41 4.82 1.11
CA VAL A 196 16.34 4.13 2.40
C VAL A 196 17.38 4.72 3.33
N HIS A 197 16.96 5.13 4.52
CA HIS A 197 17.84 5.68 5.55
C HIS A 197 18.05 4.65 6.65
N ARG A 198 19.32 4.29 6.86
CA ARG A 198 19.72 3.42 7.94
C ARG A 198 20.45 4.23 9.02
N SER A 199 20.04 4.08 10.27
CA SER A 199 20.80 4.60 11.41
C SER A 199 21.88 3.59 11.77
N LEU A 200 23.14 4.03 11.76
CA LEU A 200 24.31 3.19 12.05
C LEU A 200 24.85 3.39 13.47
N GLY A 201 24.12 4.13 14.32
CA GLY A 201 24.61 4.58 15.60
C GLY A 201 25.63 5.75 15.46
N GLU A 202 26.29 6.09 16.53
CA GLU A 202 27.33 7.12 16.53
C GLU A 202 28.56 6.62 15.78
N GLN A 203 28.98 7.37 14.78
CA GLN A 203 30.14 7.07 13.94
C GLN A 203 31.00 8.33 13.83
N LEU A 204 32.32 8.17 13.84
CA LEU A 204 33.23 9.24 13.46
C LEU A 204 33.12 9.46 11.95
N VAL A 205 32.64 10.61 11.53
CA VAL A 205 32.37 10.90 10.12
C VAL A 205 33.21 12.08 9.64
N ILE A 206 33.82 11.94 8.47
CA ILE A 206 34.58 13.00 7.82
C ILE A 206 34.10 13.22 6.38
N PRO A 207 34.15 14.46 5.86
CA PRO A 207 33.87 14.75 4.45
C PRO A 207 34.82 14.00 3.51
N LYS A 208 34.32 13.53 2.38
CA LYS A 208 35.14 12.87 1.34
C LYS A 208 36.31 13.74 0.86
N SER A 209 36.12 15.06 0.85
CA SER A 209 37.15 16.04 0.49
C SER A 209 38.35 16.06 1.44
N ALA A 210 38.21 15.58 2.69
CA ALA A 210 39.31 15.45 3.64
C ALA A 210 40.25 14.30 3.30
N VAL A 211 39.80 13.29 2.57
CA VAL A 211 40.56 12.05 2.31
C VAL A 211 41.37 12.19 1.04
N VAL A 212 42.68 11.95 1.15
CA VAL A 212 43.63 11.97 0.03
C VAL A 212 44.26 10.57 -0.11
N LEU A 213 44.39 10.11 -1.33
CA LEU A 213 45.12 8.85 -1.60
C LEU A 213 46.61 9.12 -1.75
N ARG A 214 47.42 8.47 -0.93
CA ARG A 214 48.89 8.52 -0.97
C ARG A 214 49.47 7.12 -0.99
N SER A 215 50.22 6.79 -2.05
CA SER A 215 50.84 5.48 -2.22
C SER A 215 49.86 4.31 -2.01
N GLY A 216 48.58 4.48 -2.50
CA GLY A 216 47.53 3.47 -2.38
C GLY A 216 46.84 3.42 -1.01
N LYS A 217 47.18 4.28 -0.07
CA LYS A 217 46.59 4.36 1.26
C LYS A 217 45.74 5.63 1.42
N GLN A 218 44.68 5.55 2.20
CA GLN A 218 43.87 6.70 2.57
C GLN A 218 44.53 7.48 3.69
N VAL A 219 44.62 8.79 3.50
CA VAL A 219 45.29 9.72 4.41
C VAL A 219 44.38 10.91 4.65
N VAL A 220 44.36 11.37 5.89
CA VAL A 220 43.71 12.64 6.30
C VAL A 220 44.77 13.48 7.01
N PHE A 221 44.71 14.77 6.73
CA PHE A 221 45.54 15.74 7.46
C PHE A 221 44.69 16.35 8.59
N THR A 222 45.20 16.27 9.82
CA THR A 222 44.65 16.96 10.98
C THR A 222 45.50 18.17 11.33
N LEU A 223 44.88 19.15 11.97
CA LEU A 223 45.52 20.35 12.41
C LEU A 223 46.14 20.12 13.81
N LYS A 224 47.48 20.17 13.91
CA LYS A 224 48.22 20.08 15.16
C LYS A 224 48.61 21.49 15.64
N ASP A 225 48.35 21.79 16.93
CA ASP A 225 48.70 23.04 17.59
C ASP A 225 48.16 24.29 16.84
N GLY A 226 47.07 24.14 16.04
CA GLY A 226 46.43 25.20 15.29
C GLY A 226 47.22 25.73 14.09
N LYS A 227 48.39 25.18 13.74
CA LYS A 227 49.30 25.75 12.74
C LYS A 227 50.02 24.76 11.82
N MET A 228 50.03 23.48 12.15
CA MET A 228 50.73 22.47 11.35
C MET A 228 49.83 21.33 10.95
N ALA A 229 50.06 20.80 9.75
CA ALA A 229 49.32 19.65 9.23
C ALA A 229 49.98 18.35 9.71
N GLN A 230 49.24 17.50 10.40
CA GLN A 230 49.68 16.17 10.77
C GLN A 230 49.06 15.13 9.82
N TRP A 231 49.86 14.31 9.24
CA TRP A 231 49.48 13.19 8.38
C TRP A 231 48.99 12.02 9.20
N ASN A 232 47.77 11.53 8.96
CA ASN A 232 47.22 10.36 9.61
C ASN A 232 46.74 9.36 8.57
N TYR A 233 47.16 8.09 8.66
CA TYR A 233 46.58 7.02 7.89
C TYR A 233 45.23 6.66 8.52
N ILE A 234 44.23 6.46 7.67
CA ILE A 234 42.89 6.10 8.14
C ILE A 234 42.40 4.84 7.46
N HIS A 235 41.48 4.15 8.14
CA HIS A 235 40.64 3.12 7.53
C HIS A 235 39.20 3.59 7.56
N THR A 236 38.57 3.67 6.38
CA THR A 236 37.15 3.99 6.24
C THR A 236 36.35 2.69 6.30
N ALA A 237 35.18 2.74 6.99
CA ALA A 237 34.30 1.58 7.12
C ALA A 237 33.12 1.67 6.14
N LEU A 238 32.39 2.78 6.15
CA LEU A 238 31.21 2.99 5.35
C LEU A 238 31.29 4.34 4.65
N GLU A 239 30.54 4.50 3.55
CA GLU A 239 30.47 5.75 2.81
C GLU A 239 29.02 6.09 2.44
N ASN A 240 28.73 7.37 2.34
CA ASN A 240 27.56 7.91 1.71
C ASN A 240 27.93 8.84 0.56
N ALA A 241 27.01 9.67 0.03
CA ALA A 241 27.30 10.57 -1.07
C ALA A 241 28.47 11.54 -0.76
N ASP A 242 28.55 12.07 0.47
CA ASP A 242 29.39 13.20 0.84
C ASP A 242 30.48 12.89 1.86
N SER A 243 30.39 11.76 2.56
CA SER A 243 31.21 11.47 3.75
C SER A 243 31.65 10.01 3.81
N TYR A 244 32.72 9.78 4.57
CA TYR A 244 33.18 8.46 5.02
C TYR A 244 32.99 8.33 6.54
N SER A 245 32.62 7.15 7.03
CA SER A 245 32.81 6.80 8.42
C SER A 245 34.23 6.27 8.60
N VAL A 246 34.89 6.67 9.67
CA VAL A 246 36.26 6.30 10.01
C VAL A 246 36.25 5.22 11.08
N ALA A 247 36.86 4.07 10.76
CA ALA A 247 36.98 2.97 11.69
C ALA A 247 38.24 3.12 12.59
N ASP A 248 39.32 3.70 12.04
CA ASP A 248 40.57 3.84 12.72
C ASP A 248 41.42 4.97 12.12
N GLY A 249 42.32 5.57 12.92
CA GLY A 249 43.26 6.59 12.49
C GLY A 249 42.91 8.03 12.83
N LEU A 250 41.72 8.28 13.40
CA LEU A 250 41.27 9.59 13.92
C LEU A 250 40.56 9.41 15.26
N THR A 251 40.51 10.47 16.03
CA THR A 251 39.78 10.57 17.30
C THR A 251 38.72 11.66 17.25
N GLU A 252 37.72 11.52 18.10
CA GLU A 252 36.69 12.55 18.24
C GLU A 252 37.34 13.86 18.72
N GLY A 253 37.01 14.96 18.06
CA GLY A 253 37.58 16.28 18.33
C GLY A 253 38.77 16.68 17.42
N ASP A 254 39.27 15.77 16.60
CA ASP A 254 40.31 16.10 15.62
C ASP A 254 39.76 17.07 14.56
N THR A 255 40.52 18.13 14.28
CA THR A 255 40.20 19.08 13.22
C THR A 255 40.83 18.62 11.91
N VAL A 256 40.00 18.23 10.93
CA VAL A 256 40.44 17.71 9.62
C VAL A 256 40.53 18.82 8.57
N ILE A 257 41.55 18.74 7.71
CA ILE A 257 41.77 19.70 6.63
C ILE A 257 41.02 19.19 5.38
N VAL A 258 40.02 19.94 4.92
CA VAL A 258 39.10 19.56 3.83
C VAL A 258 39.46 20.18 2.48
N SER A 259 40.35 21.17 2.45
CA SER A 259 40.77 21.91 1.25
C SER A 259 42.28 22.21 1.31
N GLY A 260 42.93 22.26 0.12
CA GLY A 260 44.38 22.44 0.02
C GLY A 260 45.23 21.23 0.40
N ASN A 261 44.64 20.12 0.71
CA ASN A 261 45.27 18.89 1.26
C ASN A 261 45.97 18.00 0.19
N ILE A 262 45.68 18.20 -1.11
CA ILE A 262 46.20 17.31 -2.18
C ILE A 262 47.75 17.31 -2.24
N ASN A 263 48.38 18.47 -2.05
CA ASN A 263 49.86 18.61 -2.12
C ASN A 263 50.47 18.90 -0.77
N LEU A 264 49.73 18.70 0.34
CA LEU A 264 50.17 19.02 1.66
C LEU A 264 51.21 17.96 2.17
N ALA A 265 52.29 18.42 2.76
CA ALA A 265 53.28 17.58 3.39
C ALA A 265 53.05 17.40 4.89
N HIS A 266 53.61 16.36 5.48
CA HIS A 266 53.62 16.20 6.95
C HIS A 266 54.36 17.35 7.60
N GLU A 267 53.83 17.88 8.69
CA GLU A 267 54.36 19.04 9.44
C GLU A 267 54.46 20.35 8.62
N ALA A 268 53.75 20.43 7.48
CA ALA A 268 53.67 21.66 6.73
C ALA A 268 52.90 22.75 7.52
N PRO A 269 53.36 24.01 7.51
CA PRO A 269 52.60 25.10 8.10
C PRO A 269 51.34 25.36 7.28
N VAL A 270 50.23 25.52 7.97
CA VAL A 270 48.90 25.80 7.36
C VAL A 270 48.27 27.03 7.99
N THR A 271 47.48 27.73 7.18
CA THR A 271 46.66 28.85 7.61
C THR A 271 45.21 28.47 7.45
N ILE A 272 44.39 28.66 8.48
CA ILE A 272 42.95 28.46 8.40
C ILE A 272 42.36 29.60 7.59
N ILE A 273 41.60 29.27 6.53
CA ILE A 273 40.81 30.23 5.75
C ILE A 273 39.37 30.01 6.17
N GLU A 274 38.71 31.02 6.72
CA GLU A 274 37.28 31.01 7.05
C GLU A 274 36.41 31.12 5.79
#